data_adfa02787b36ed51d3eb386a90204590
#
_entry.id   adfa02787b36ed51d3eb386a90204590
#
_cell.length_a   1.000
_cell.length_b   1.000
_cell.length_c   1.000
_cell.angle_alpha   90.00
_cell.angle_beta   90.00
_cell.angle_gamma   90.00
#
_symmetry.space_group_name_H-M   'P 1'
#
loop_
_entity.id
_entity.type
_entity.pdbx_description
1 polymer ?
#
loop_
_entity_poly.entity_id
_entity_poly.type
_entity_poly.pdbx_seq_one_letter_code
_entity_poly.pdbx_strand_id
1 'polypeptide(L)'
;MFRPSIQKTRVLVILALINILIYYFVSTSVVTFKSVDYELKIDSAKKMENALTILKKYGRKYPFLSRDPFDTRLVFLNTETSPLLTDIGKYEAKSTVLKPNFSALIIDHFSRAGLSKGDTIAISMTGSMPGANIAVLMACEAMELEYVSISSLGASSWGATDMNLSWPKMEKILFDNQIIGKVSDKFTYGGGADYLKKGTRYRKIYGGDFKRLRIDSLMVSLYPNKSMDDLFILHGLSKDKVLNDSTGMILKTSINQRISFYEKSCSDGTLSCFDAYVNVGGGVASFGYKGKNKLKDNYGYVQVKDVLDALPSFEKRNSVMIKFGESNIPLINITEIEKLIKGSDIGYFNSFVIDELDQVGNGKWDRDGFKWSQNLSGSPEMFTDINENGIWDDGEEFTDQDGLVDIGKGNLYNTQKFNMLIVWFGLMICLGSTIYIGFISYQQISRQMRSYDPNS
;
A
#
# COMPACT_ATOMS: atom_id res chain seq x y z
N MET A 1 -6.02 -49.06 47.49
CA MET A 1 -6.73 -47.75 47.47
C MET A 1 -7.53 -47.66 46.20
N PHE A 2 -8.87 -47.48 46.28
CA PHE A 2 -9.74 -47.36 45.14
C PHE A 2 -9.48 -46.03 44.41
N ARG A 3 -9.25 -46.10 43.07
CA ARG A 3 -9.09 -44.91 42.21
C ARG A 3 -10.10 -44.98 41.05
N PRO A 4 -11.06 -44.07 40.96
CA PRO A 4 -11.97 -44.01 39.83
C PRO A 4 -11.21 -43.73 38.52
N SER A 5 -11.80 -44.06 37.38
CA SER A 5 -11.15 -44.00 36.07
C SER A 5 -10.52 -42.64 35.77
N ILE A 6 -11.18 -41.56 36.17
CA ILE A 6 -10.65 -40.19 35.97
C ILE A 6 -9.37 -39.91 36.77
N GLN A 7 -9.06 -40.69 37.82
CA GLN A 7 -7.80 -40.51 38.59
C GLN A 7 -6.71 -41.47 38.14
N LYS A 8 -6.97 -42.35 37.18
CA LYS A 8 -5.94 -43.28 36.67
C LYS A 8 -5.04 -42.58 35.68
N THR A 9 -3.75 -42.49 35.92
CA THR A 9 -2.76 -41.84 35.05
C THR A 9 -2.87 -42.31 33.60
N ARG A 10 -3.03 -43.63 33.38
CA ARG A 10 -3.17 -44.20 32.02
C ARG A 10 -4.37 -43.63 31.28
N VAL A 11 -5.52 -43.45 31.94
CA VAL A 11 -6.73 -42.90 31.35
C VAL A 11 -6.55 -41.42 30.98
N LEU A 12 -5.92 -40.67 31.88
CA LEU A 12 -5.60 -39.26 31.63
C LEU A 12 -4.62 -39.07 30.44
N VAL A 13 -3.59 -39.95 30.37
CA VAL A 13 -2.64 -39.94 29.26
C VAL A 13 -3.34 -40.24 27.93
N ILE A 14 -4.20 -41.26 27.89
CA ILE A 14 -4.98 -41.58 26.66
C ILE A 14 -5.88 -40.42 26.27
N LEU A 15 -6.58 -39.84 27.24
CA LEU A 15 -7.45 -38.67 26.96
C LEU A 15 -6.65 -37.48 26.44
N ALA A 16 -5.48 -37.21 27.02
CA ALA A 16 -4.60 -36.15 26.55
C ALA A 16 -4.10 -36.40 25.12
N LEU A 17 -3.70 -37.63 24.79
CA LEU A 17 -3.26 -38.00 23.43
C LEU A 17 -4.39 -37.85 22.41
N ILE A 18 -5.61 -38.26 22.75
CA ILE A 18 -6.78 -38.08 21.89
C ILE A 18 -7.01 -36.57 21.63
N ASN A 19 -6.99 -35.74 22.67
CA ASN A 19 -7.20 -34.29 22.52
C ASN A 19 -6.07 -33.62 21.69
N ILE A 20 -4.82 -34.07 21.86
CA ILE A 20 -3.70 -33.57 21.06
C ILE A 20 -3.86 -33.95 19.58
N LEU A 21 -4.25 -35.17 19.28
CA LEU A 21 -4.53 -35.60 17.91
C LEU A 21 -5.67 -34.80 17.28
N ILE A 22 -6.78 -34.62 18.00
CA ILE A 22 -7.90 -33.82 17.52
C ILE A 22 -7.48 -32.38 17.27
N TYR A 23 -6.71 -31.78 18.19
CA TYR A 23 -6.16 -30.44 18.02
C TYR A 23 -5.30 -30.36 16.76
N TYR A 24 -4.44 -31.35 16.51
CA TYR A 24 -3.64 -31.40 15.29
C TYR A 24 -4.51 -31.45 14.03
N PHE A 25 -5.51 -32.34 13.96
CA PHE A 25 -6.42 -32.42 12.83
C PHE A 25 -7.23 -31.12 12.62
N VAL A 26 -7.70 -30.50 13.71
CA VAL A 26 -8.42 -29.22 13.64
C VAL A 26 -7.49 -28.11 13.16
N SER A 27 -6.27 -28.03 13.68
CA SER A 27 -5.31 -26.97 13.32
C SER A 27 -4.82 -27.05 11.88
N THR A 28 -4.81 -28.24 11.30
CA THR A 28 -4.44 -28.46 9.88
C THR A 28 -5.64 -28.38 8.92
N SER A 29 -6.88 -28.34 9.44
CA SER A 29 -8.11 -28.30 8.63
C SER A 29 -8.43 -26.88 8.16
N VAL A 30 -7.53 -26.27 7.39
CA VAL A 30 -7.72 -24.91 6.86
C VAL A 30 -8.32 -24.98 5.45
N VAL A 31 -9.33 -24.13 5.20
CA VAL A 31 -9.96 -23.94 3.89
C VAL A 31 -9.69 -22.52 3.42
N THR A 32 -9.24 -22.39 2.18
CA THR A 32 -8.96 -21.10 1.55
C THR A 32 -10.22 -20.58 0.87
N PHE A 33 -10.59 -19.36 1.18
CA PHE A 33 -11.69 -18.63 0.56
C PHE A 33 -11.14 -17.39 -0.15
N LYS A 34 -11.78 -16.99 -1.25
CA LYS A 34 -11.53 -15.71 -1.88
C LYS A 34 -11.82 -14.57 -0.89
N SER A 35 -10.94 -13.57 -0.84
CA SER A 35 -11.15 -12.37 -0.02
C SER A 35 -12.34 -11.55 -0.53
N VAL A 36 -12.82 -10.63 0.28
CA VAL A 36 -13.78 -9.62 -0.16
C VAL A 36 -13.17 -8.84 -1.34
N ASP A 37 -13.98 -8.53 -2.35
CA ASP A 37 -13.58 -7.80 -3.55
C ASP A 37 -12.44 -8.45 -4.37
N TYR A 38 -12.34 -9.78 -4.32
CA TYR A 38 -11.32 -10.54 -5.02
C TYR A 38 -11.18 -10.15 -6.50
N GLU A 39 -12.29 -10.06 -7.24
CA GLU A 39 -12.27 -9.74 -8.67
C GLU A 39 -11.84 -8.28 -8.92
N LEU A 40 -12.25 -7.33 -8.06
CA LEU A 40 -11.81 -5.94 -8.13
C LEU A 40 -10.31 -5.81 -7.82
N LYS A 41 -9.80 -6.57 -6.86
CA LYS A 41 -8.36 -6.64 -6.56
C LYS A 41 -7.55 -7.15 -7.74
N ILE A 42 -8.03 -8.21 -8.42
CA ILE A 42 -7.41 -8.75 -9.64
C ILE A 42 -7.40 -7.69 -10.76
N ASP A 43 -8.55 -7.06 -11.02
CA ASP A 43 -8.69 -6.07 -12.07
C ASP A 43 -7.78 -4.87 -11.83
N SER A 44 -7.78 -4.35 -10.60
CA SER A 44 -6.92 -3.23 -10.20
C SER A 44 -5.43 -3.53 -10.37
N ALA A 45 -4.98 -4.73 -9.95
CA ALA A 45 -3.58 -5.13 -10.10
C ALA A 45 -3.18 -5.27 -11.57
N LYS A 46 -4.02 -5.88 -12.42
CA LYS A 46 -3.80 -5.97 -13.88
C LYS A 46 -3.76 -4.61 -14.56
N LYS A 47 -4.66 -3.69 -14.17
CA LYS A 47 -4.63 -2.30 -14.64
C LYS A 47 -3.32 -1.61 -14.26
N MET A 48 -2.84 -1.82 -13.03
CA MET A 48 -1.56 -1.27 -12.58
C MET A 48 -0.38 -1.83 -13.36
N GLU A 49 -0.33 -3.13 -13.59
CA GLU A 49 0.69 -3.77 -14.43
C GLU A 49 0.73 -3.17 -15.84
N ASN A 50 -0.44 -2.98 -16.47
CA ASN A 50 -0.56 -2.35 -17.78
C ASN A 50 -0.09 -0.89 -17.74
N ALA A 51 -0.49 -0.10 -16.75
CA ALA A 51 -0.04 1.28 -16.57
C ALA A 51 1.48 1.39 -16.45
N LEU A 52 2.10 0.53 -15.64
CA LEU A 52 3.56 0.46 -15.48
C LEU A 52 4.26 0.08 -16.78
N THR A 53 3.72 -0.89 -17.52
CA THR A 53 4.25 -1.33 -18.82
C THR A 53 4.23 -0.19 -19.85
N ILE A 54 3.15 0.60 -19.89
CA ILE A 54 3.05 1.77 -20.77
C ILE A 54 4.11 2.81 -20.37
N LEU A 55 4.20 3.19 -19.10
CA LEU A 55 5.17 4.18 -18.62
C LEU A 55 6.60 3.71 -18.86
N LYS A 56 6.89 2.43 -18.73
CA LYS A 56 8.21 1.84 -19.02
C LYS A 56 8.61 2.03 -20.49
N LYS A 57 7.68 1.93 -21.45
CA LYS A 57 7.96 2.20 -22.87
C LYS A 57 8.41 3.64 -23.10
N TYR A 58 7.83 4.60 -22.40
CA TYR A 58 8.24 6.02 -22.47
C TYR A 58 9.57 6.25 -21.77
N GLY A 59 9.83 5.63 -20.63
CA GLY A 59 11.10 5.69 -19.91
C GLY A 59 12.28 5.13 -20.71
N ARG A 60 12.07 4.11 -21.53
CA ARG A 60 13.12 3.53 -22.42
C ARG A 60 13.70 4.50 -23.45
N LYS A 61 12.99 5.56 -23.80
CA LYS A 61 13.52 6.62 -24.66
C LYS A 61 14.63 7.43 -23.99
N TYR A 62 14.78 7.29 -22.68
CA TYR A 62 15.78 7.95 -21.88
C TYR A 62 16.76 6.91 -21.33
N PRO A 63 17.98 6.78 -21.90
CA PRO A 63 18.92 5.67 -21.62
C PRO A 63 19.42 5.61 -20.18
N PHE A 64 18.98 6.53 -19.32
CA PHE A 64 19.37 6.61 -17.93
C PHE A 64 18.33 6.02 -16.96
N LEU A 65 17.16 5.56 -17.42
CA LEU A 65 16.06 5.21 -16.54
C LEU A 65 16.04 3.75 -16.08
N SER A 66 16.63 2.83 -16.80
CA SER A 66 16.92 1.47 -16.34
C SER A 66 17.88 0.79 -17.31
N ARG A 67 18.95 0.20 -16.81
CA ARG A 67 19.82 -0.69 -17.58
C ARG A 67 19.38 -2.14 -17.51
N ASP A 68 18.46 -2.45 -16.59
CA ASP A 68 17.93 -3.78 -16.43
C ASP A 68 16.71 -3.96 -17.35
N PRO A 69 16.80 -4.78 -18.42
CA PRO A 69 15.69 -5.05 -19.31
C PRO A 69 14.54 -5.80 -18.62
N PHE A 70 14.78 -6.43 -17.48
CA PHE A 70 13.81 -7.21 -16.70
C PHE A 70 13.21 -6.42 -15.54
N ASP A 71 13.73 -5.22 -15.26
CA ASP A 71 13.15 -4.37 -14.22
C ASP A 71 11.79 -3.84 -14.69
N THR A 72 10.73 -4.46 -14.20
CA THR A 72 9.34 -4.02 -14.42
C THR A 72 9.03 -2.74 -13.69
N ARG A 73 9.90 -2.31 -12.77
CA ARG A 73 9.77 -1.09 -11.98
C ARG A 73 10.23 0.12 -12.76
N LEU A 74 9.58 1.24 -12.55
CA LEU A 74 10.10 2.54 -12.92
C LEU A 74 11.21 2.89 -11.95
N VAL A 75 12.47 2.67 -12.35
CA VAL A 75 13.61 3.15 -11.57
C VAL A 75 13.75 4.64 -11.80
N PHE A 76 13.40 5.40 -10.78
CA PHE A 76 13.54 6.85 -10.79
C PHE A 76 14.98 7.22 -10.44
N LEU A 77 15.62 7.94 -11.35
CA LEU A 77 16.96 8.41 -11.12
C LEU A 77 17.00 9.39 -9.96
N ASN A 78 17.96 9.19 -9.07
CA ASN A 78 18.30 10.19 -8.08
C ASN A 78 19.11 11.30 -8.75
N THR A 79 18.44 12.23 -9.41
CA THR A 79 19.08 13.38 -10.02
C THR A 79 19.23 14.49 -8.96
N GLU A 80 20.37 14.56 -8.31
CA GLU A 80 20.69 15.61 -7.32
C GLU A 80 20.52 17.02 -7.87
N THR A 81 20.54 17.16 -9.20
CA THR A 81 20.43 18.44 -9.93
C THR A 81 19.01 18.78 -10.36
N SER A 82 18.02 17.86 -10.18
CA SER A 82 16.67 18.10 -10.65
C SER A 82 15.97 19.27 -9.94
N PRO A 83 15.25 20.14 -10.66
CA PRO A 83 14.42 21.16 -10.05
C PRO A 83 13.26 20.59 -9.23
N LEU A 84 12.84 19.36 -9.50
CA LEU A 84 11.76 18.67 -8.80
C LEU A 84 12.20 18.06 -7.46
N LEU A 85 13.52 17.86 -7.24
CA LEU A 85 14.02 17.24 -6.02
C LEU A 85 13.80 18.15 -4.79
N THR A 86 13.06 17.66 -3.79
CA THR A 86 12.70 18.42 -2.59
C THR A 86 13.27 17.86 -1.29
N ASP A 87 13.49 16.54 -1.21
CA ASP A 87 13.95 15.84 0.02
C ASP A 87 14.62 14.50 -0.32
N ILE A 88 15.16 13.82 0.69
CA ILE A 88 15.66 12.44 0.58
C ILE A 88 14.49 11.49 0.80
N GLY A 89 14.37 10.49 -0.07
CA GLY A 89 13.39 9.40 0.03
C GLY A 89 14.06 8.06 0.35
N LYS A 90 13.24 7.08 0.73
CA LYS A 90 13.67 5.68 0.89
C LYS A 90 13.40 4.93 -0.41
N TYR A 91 14.45 4.35 -0.99
CA TYR A 91 14.35 3.58 -2.24
C TYR A 91 13.39 2.40 -2.11
N GLU A 92 13.52 1.66 -1.01
CA GLU A 92 12.74 0.46 -0.71
C GLU A 92 11.22 0.71 -0.74
N ALA A 93 10.79 1.78 -0.08
CA ALA A 93 9.37 2.16 -0.07
C ALA A 93 8.86 2.49 -1.48
N LYS A 94 9.70 3.13 -2.30
CA LYS A 94 9.32 3.53 -3.66
C LYS A 94 9.27 2.36 -4.62
N SER A 95 10.19 1.41 -4.49
CA SER A 95 10.20 0.16 -5.25
C SER A 95 9.02 -0.74 -4.86
N THR A 96 8.71 -0.82 -3.58
CA THR A 96 7.59 -1.63 -3.08
C THR A 96 6.25 -1.19 -3.68
N VAL A 97 5.97 0.12 -3.76
CA VAL A 97 4.70 0.62 -4.30
C VAL A 97 4.59 0.52 -5.82
N LEU A 98 5.62 0.06 -6.52
CA LEU A 98 5.58 -0.24 -7.95
C LEU A 98 5.13 -1.68 -8.25
N LYS A 99 4.93 -2.52 -7.23
CA LYS A 99 4.39 -3.87 -7.42
C LYS A 99 2.91 -3.80 -7.80
N PRO A 100 2.42 -4.53 -8.82
CA PRO A 100 1.02 -4.50 -9.25
C PRO A 100 0.03 -4.79 -8.12
N ASN A 101 0.35 -5.72 -7.22
CA ASN A 101 -0.46 -6.06 -6.06
C ASN A 101 -0.66 -4.92 -5.06
N PHE A 102 0.14 -3.85 -5.16
CA PHE A 102 -0.07 -2.67 -4.30
C PHE A 102 -1.40 -1.98 -4.61
N SER A 103 -1.87 -2.01 -5.87
CA SER A 103 -3.19 -1.49 -6.23
C SER A 103 -4.33 -2.34 -5.64
N ALA A 104 -4.15 -3.66 -5.57
CA ALA A 104 -5.10 -4.53 -4.88
C ALA A 104 -5.19 -4.26 -3.36
N LEU A 105 -4.08 -3.85 -2.73
CA LEU A 105 -4.08 -3.40 -1.34
C LEU A 105 -4.87 -2.08 -1.16
N ILE A 106 -4.82 -1.19 -2.15
CA ILE A 106 -5.65 0.03 -2.12
C ILE A 106 -7.13 -0.31 -2.17
N ILE A 107 -7.55 -1.29 -3.00
CA ILE A 107 -8.93 -1.81 -3.00
C ILE A 107 -9.35 -2.26 -1.59
N ASP A 108 -8.50 -2.99 -0.87
CA ASP A 108 -8.81 -3.42 0.50
C ASP A 108 -9.07 -2.22 1.44
N HIS A 109 -8.29 -1.15 1.32
CA HIS A 109 -8.52 0.07 2.10
C HIS A 109 -9.77 0.83 1.67
N PHE A 110 -10.09 0.85 0.37
CA PHE A 110 -11.30 1.48 -0.16
C PHE A 110 -12.55 0.74 0.32
N SER A 111 -12.55 -0.59 0.27
CA SER A 111 -13.63 -1.43 0.80
C SER A 111 -13.84 -1.24 2.30
N ARG A 112 -12.75 -1.12 3.08
CA ARG A 112 -12.82 -0.81 4.53
C ARG A 112 -13.41 0.57 4.82
N ALA A 113 -13.21 1.52 3.91
CA ALA A 113 -13.83 2.85 3.99
C ALA A 113 -15.31 2.84 3.57
N GLY A 114 -15.81 1.71 3.03
CA GLY A 114 -17.19 1.55 2.57
C GLY A 114 -17.44 2.07 1.15
N LEU A 115 -16.37 2.32 0.38
CA LEU A 115 -16.49 2.85 -0.98
C LEU A 115 -17.09 1.83 -1.94
N SER A 116 -17.88 2.32 -2.87
CA SER A 116 -18.59 1.57 -3.90
C SER A 116 -18.63 2.33 -5.23
N LYS A 117 -18.99 1.64 -6.31
CA LYS A 117 -19.10 2.24 -7.64
C LYS A 117 -19.95 3.51 -7.63
N GLY A 118 -19.43 4.57 -8.24
CA GLY A 118 -20.09 5.88 -8.38
C GLY A 118 -19.82 6.82 -7.20
N ASP A 119 -19.18 6.37 -6.12
CA ASP A 119 -18.76 7.24 -5.02
C ASP A 119 -17.69 8.23 -5.51
N THR A 120 -17.64 9.40 -4.87
CA THR A 120 -16.69 10.47 -5.22
C THR A 120 -15.66 10.65 -4.11
N ILE A 121 -14.38 10.62 -4.47
CA ILE A 121 -13.29 10.78 -3.50
C ILE A 121 -12.41 12.00 -3.79
N ALA A 122 -11.90 12.61 -2.74
CA ALA A 122 -10.88 13.65 -2.84
C ALA A 122 -9.48 13.02 -2.70
N ILE A 123 -8.56 13.33 -3.64
CA ILE A 123 -7.21 12.75 -3.64
C ILE A 123 -6.14 13.83 -3.58
N SER A 124 -5.19 13.69 -2.67
CA SER A 124 -3.94 14.47 -2.67
C SER A 124 -2.75 13.56 -3.00
N MET A 125 -2.08 13.82 -4.12
CA MET A 125 -0.94 13.06 -4.63
C MET A 125 0.35 13.85 -4.57
N THR A 126 1.49 13.14 -4.51
CA THR A 126 2.82 13.77 -4.54
C THR A 126 3.73 13.14 -5.58
N GLY A 127 4.60 13.92 -6.20
CA GLY A 127 5.65 13.39 -7.07
C GLY A 127 6.62 12.44 -6.35
N SER A 128 6.58 12.43 -5.01
CA SER A 128 7.44 11.57 -4.21
C SER A 128 7.09 10.08 -4.30
N MET A 129 5.84 9.72 -4.60
CA MET A 129 5.33 8.35 -4.54
C MET A 129 4.53 7.99 -5.80
N PRO A 130 5.14 8.07 -7.00
CA PRO A 130 4.43 7.86 -8.27
C PRO A 130 3.80 6.47 -8.38
N GLY A 131 4.46 5.41 -7.90
CA GLY A 131 3.87 4.07 -7.88
C GLY A 131 2.60 3.99 -7.03
N ALA A 132 2.58 4.62 -5.85
CA ALA A 132 1.39 4.67 -5.02
C ALA A 132 0.28 5.53 -5.64
N ASN A 133 0.64 6.62 -6.32
CA ASN A 133 -0.33 7.43 -7.08
C ASN A 133 -0.99 6.58 -8.17
N ILE A 134 -0.20 5.82 -8.96
CA ILE A 134 -0.71 4.91 -9.99
C ILE A 134 -1.63 3.87 -9.35
N ALA A 135 -1.22 3.26 -8.26
CA ALA A 135 -2.01 2.25 -7.56
C ALA A 135 -3.38 2.79 -7.10
N VAL A 136 -3.42 4.01 -6.56
CA VAL A 136 -4.68 4.67 -6.17
C VAL A 136 -5.56 4.94 -7.39
N LEU A 137 -4.99 5.47 -8.48
CA LEU A 137 -5.76 5.72 -9.71
C LEU A 137 -6.30 4.42 -10.31
N MET A 138 -5.50 3.34 -10.35
CA MET A 138 -5.96 2.04 -10.87
C MET A 138 -7.04 1.42 -9.98
N ALA A 139 -6.99 1.64 -8.68
CA ALA A 139 -8.06 1.24 -7.77
C ALA A 139 -9.35 2.04 -8.04
N CYS A 140 -9.26 3.35 -8.30
CA CYS A 140 -10.40 4.16 -8.71
C CYS A 140 -11.02 3.64 -10.03
N GLU A 141 -10.19 3.39 -11.04
CA GLU A 141 -10.65 2.86 -12.34
C GLU A 141 -11.28 1.45 -12.21
N ALA A 142 -10.76 0.60 -11.31
CA ALA A 142 -11.33 -0.74 -11.09
C ALA A 142 -12.67 -0.70 -10.34
N MET A 143 -12.83 0.21 -9.39
CA MET A 143 -14.06 0.38 -8.63
C MET A 143 -15.06 1.35 -9.28
N GLU A 144 -14.69 1.97 -10.41
CA GLU A 144 -15.48 2.99 -11.09
C GLU A 144 -15.85 4.16 -10.15
N LEU A 145 -14.84 4.66 -9.42
CA LEU A 145 -14.98 5.82 -8.52
C LEU A 145 -14.74 7.11 -9.28
N GLU A 146 -15.52 8.14 -8.97
CA GLU A 146 -15.20 9.50 -9.35
C GLU A 146 -14.17 10.11 -8.40
N TYR A 147 -13.32 11.02 -8.91
CA TYR A 147 -12.33 11.65 -8.03
C TYR A 147 -12.03 13.09 -8.40
N VAL A 148 -11.77 13.91 -7.38
CA VAL A 148 -11.22 15.26 -7.49
C VAL A 148 -9.82 15.24 -6.92
N SER A 149 -8.82 15.66 -7.70
CA SER A 149 -7.43 15.43 -7.31
C SER A 149 -6.55 16.68 -7.40
N ILE A 150 -5.64 16.78 -6.42
CA ILE A 150 -4.57 17.77 -6.39
C ILE A 150 -3.23 17.04 -6.35
N SER A 151 -2.35 17.31 -7.31
CA SER A 151 -1.02 16.71 -7.40
C SER A 151 0.10 17.71 -7.09
N SER A 152 1.10 17.27 -6.34
CA SER A 152 2.34 18.04 -6.13
C SER A 152 3.43 17.54 -7.05
N LEU A 153 4.13 18.47 -7.74
CA LEU A 153 5.22 18.15 -8.65
C LEU A 153 6.50 17.76 -7.92
N GLY A 154 6.81 18.43 -6.81
CA GLY A 154 8.01 18.17 -6.03
C GLY A 154 8.08 16.74 -5.52
N ALA A 155 9.25 16.14 -5.68
CA ALA A 155 9.49 14.74 -5.34
C ALA A 155 10.71 14.60 -4.42
N SER A 156 10.67 13.64 -3.51
CA SER A 156 11.86 13.17 -2.81
C SER A 156 12.65 12.22 -3.72
N SER A 157 13.95 12.00 -3.41
CA SER A 157 14.79 11.09 -4.20
C SER A 157 14.10 9.74 -4.42
N TRP A 158 14.36 9.11 -5.57
CA TRP A 158 13.72 7.90 -6.05
C TRP A 158 12.20 8.02 -6.35
N GLY A 159 11.65 9.25 -6.31
CA GLY A 159 10.33 9.58 -6.83
C GLY A 159 10.40 10.10 -8.26
N ALA A 160 9.35 10.79 -8.71
CA ALA A 160 9.24 11.39 -10.04
C ALA A 160 10.12 12.66 -10.17
N THR A 161 11.45 12.51 -9.97
CA THR A 161 12.42 13.61 -9.98
C THR A 161 12.93 13.95 -11.37
N ASP A 162 12.69 13.13 -12.40
CA ASP A 162 13.06 13.44 -13.77
C ASP A 162 12.04 14.39 -14.41
N MET A 163 12.52 15.51 -14.98
CA MET A 163 11.66 16.46 -15.71
C MET A 163 10.98 15.83 -16.93
N ASN A 164 11.64 14.86 -17.58
CA ASN A 164 11.09 14.16 -18.74
C ASN A 164 10.07 13.07 -18.37
N LEU A 165 10.07 12.63 -17.13
CA LEU A 165 9.12 11.66 -16.59
C LEU A 165 8.66 12.10 -15.19
N SER A 166 8.28 13.38 -15.06
CA SER A 166 7.66 13.94 -13.85
C SER A 166 6.26 13.37 -13.63
N TRP A 167 5.72 13.51 -12.41
CA TRP A 167 4.39 12.98 -12.12
C TRP A 167 3.30 13.51 -13.08
N PRO A 168 3.17 14.83 -13.35
CA PRO A 168 2.20 15.31 -14.34
C PRO A 168 2.41 14.75 -15.75
N LYS A 169 3.67 14.47 -16.13
CA LYS A 169 3.97 13.83 -17.41
C LYS A 169 3.52 12.38 -17.44
N MET A 170 3.69 11.63 -16.32
CA MET A 170 3.18 10.27 -16.18
C MET A 170 1.65 10.24 -16.29
N GLU A 171 0.95 11.11 -15.55
CA GLU A 171 -0.51 11.24 -15.66
C GLU A 171 -0.96 11.53 -17.10
N LYS A 172 -0.29 12.46 -17.76
CA LYS A 172 -0.61 12.81 -19.17
C LYS A 172 -0.41 11.61 -20.11
N ILE A 173 0.68 10.84 -19.92
CA ILE A 173 0.91 9.62 -20.70
C ILE A 173 -0.19 8.59 -20.46
N LEU A 174 -0.57 8.37 -19.20
CA LEU A 174 -1.63 7.41 -18.86
C LEU A 174 -2.99 7.86 -19.42
N PHE A 175 -3.30 9.14 -19.34
CA PHE A 175 -4.51 9.71 -19.93
C PHE A 175 -4.54 9.57 -21.45
N ASP A 176 -3.45 9.93 -22.14
CA ASP A 176 -3.35 9.84 -23.60
C ASP A 176 -3.44 8.40 -24.12
N ASN A 177 -3.09 7.42 -23.28
CA ASN A 177 -3.24 5.98 -23.56
C ASN A 177 -4.56 5.40 -23.00
N GLN A 178 -5.48 6.20 -22.52
CA GLN A 178 -6.81 5.78 -22.02
C GLN A 178 -6.72 4.81 -20.82
N ILE A 179 -5.69 4.94 -20.00
CA ILE A 179 -5.52 4.14 -18.79
C ILE A 179 -6.23 4.79 -17.60
N ILE A 180 -6.30 6.12 -17.57
CA ILE A 180 -7.04 6.91 -16.59
C ILE A 180 -8.02 7.83 -17.30
N GLY A 181 -9.17 8.06 -16.68
CA GLY A 181 -10.24 8.90 -17.26
C GLY A 181 -9.90 10.39 -17.29
N LYS A 182 -9.03 10.86 -16.39
CA LYS A 182 -8.59 12.26 -16.32
C LYS A 182 -7.24 12.43 -15.63
N VAL A 183 -6.59 13.57 -15.88
CA VAL A 183 -5.41 14.04 -15.14
C VAL A 183 -5.85 14.84 -13.90
N SER A 184 -4.92 15.14 -13.03
CA SER A 184 -5.18 15.96 -11.82
C SER A 184 -5.84 17.30 -12.16
N ASP A 185 -6.81 17.68 -11.34
CA ASP A 185 -7.60 18.91 -11.53
C ASP A 185 -6.78 20.16 -11.23
N LYS A 186 -5.93 20.07 -10.21
CA LYS A 186 -4.99 21.13 -9.80
C LYS A 186 -3.62 20.57 -9.43
N PHE A 187 -2.62 21.45 -9.48
CA PHE A 187 -1.24 21.15 -9.14
C PHE A 187 -0.71 22.10 -8.06
N THR A 188 0.35 21.67 -7.38
CA THR A 188 1.18 22.52 -6.52
C THR A 188 2.65 22.24 -6.80
N TYR A 189 3.52 23.15 -6.42
CA TYR A 189 4.94 22.91 -6.54
C TYR A 189 5.46 21.83 -5.59
N GLY A 190 4.76 21.59 -4.47
CA GLY A 190 5.17 20.59 -3.47
C GLY A 190 6.39 21.00 -2.66
N GLY A 191 6.96 20.05 -1.91
CA GLY A 191 8.09 20.29 -1.03
C GLY A 191 7.77 21.15 0.18
N GLY A 192 8.78 21.78 0.78
CA GLY A 192 8.57 22.65 1.93
C GLY A 192 7.67 23.84 1.61
N ALA A 193 6.76 24.17 2.53
CA ALA A 193 5.70 25.17 2.38
C ALA A 193 4.74 24.91 1.20
N ASP A 194 4.77 23.70 0.61
CA ASP A 194 4.04 23.34 -0.61
C ASP A 194 4.40 24.23 -1.83
N TYR A 195 5.58 24.88 -1.76
CA TYR A 195 6.06 25.86 -2.74
C TYR A 195 7.57 25.74 -3.01
N LEU A 196 8.12 24.52 -3.04
CA LEU A 196 9.54 24.21 -3.22
C LEU A 196 10.48 24.83 -2.18
N LYS A 197 9.97 25.31 -1.05
CA LYS A 197 10.82 25.76 0.03
C LYS A 197 11.61 24.56 0.55
N LYS A 198 12.94 24.64 0.52
CA LYS A 198 13.79 23.49 0.88
C LYS A 198 13.79 23.22 2.37
N GLY A 199 13.81 21.95 2.74
CA GLY A 199 14.21 21.48 4.05
C GLY A 199 15.63 21.88 4.40
N THR A 200 15.97 21.97 5.68
CA THR A 200 17.24 22.46 6.23
C THR A 200 18.49 21.72 5.69
N ARG A 201 18.36 20.48 5.25
CA ARG A 201 19.48 19.67 4.75
C ARG A 201 19.99 20.07 3.34
N TYR A 202 19.14 20.69 2.50
CA TYR A 202 19.45 21.02 1.11
C TYR A 202 19.59 22.52 0.82
N ARG A 203 19.64 23.36 1.84
CA ARG A 203 19.70 24.83 1.72
C ARG A 203 20.83 25.35 0.83
N LYS A 204 21.90 24.60 0.63
CA LYS A 204 23.15 25.08 0.00
C LYS A 204 23.25 24.90 -1.52
N ILE A 205 22.37 24.11 -2.16
CA ILE A 205 22.76 23.58 -3.49
C ILE A 205 22.09 24.27 -4.69
N TYR A 206 20.85 24.84 -4.63
CA TYR A 206 20.20 25.38 -5.85
C TYR A 206 19.26 26.56 -5.64
N GLY A 207 19.33 27.56 -6.57
CA GLY A 207 18.54 28.79 -6.58
C GLY A 207 17.03 28.57 -6.84
N GLY A 208 16.18 29.22 -6.02
CA GLY A 208 14.73 29.00 -5.99
C GLY A 208 13.97 29.38 -7.27
N ASP A 209 14.29 30.51 -7.93
CA ASP A 209 13.50 31.02 -9.06
C ASP A 209 13.75 30.28 -10.37
N PHE A 210 15.00 29.92 -10.64
CA PHE A 210 15.33 29.18 -11.85
C PHE A 210 14.66 27.79 -11.89
N LYS A 211 14.44 27.17 -10.74
CA LYS A 211 13.72 25.91 -10.65
C LYS A 211 12.24 26.05 -11.01
N ARG A 212 11.58 27.09 -10.50
CA ARG A 212 10.16 27.33 -10.81
C ARG A 212 9.94 27.61 -12.29
N LEU A 213 10.74 28.48 -12.88
CA LEU A 213 10.65 28.78 -14.33
C LEU A 213 10.75 27.52 -15.20
N ARG A 214 11.62 26.57 -14.83
CA ARG A 214 11.71 25.29 -15.56
C ARG A 214 10.47 24.41 -15.36
N ILE A 215 9.90 24.40 -14.15
CA ILE A 215 8.66 23.67 -13.84
C ILE A 215 7.51 24.33 -14.57
N ASP A 216 7.41 25.65 -14.56
CA ASP A 216 6.36 26.39 -15.27
C ASP A 216 6.43 26.12 -16.77
N SER A 217 7.63 26.13 -17.36
CA SER A 217 7.83 25.78 -18.78
C SER A 217 7.40 24.35 -19.09
N LEU A 218 7.67 23.39 -18.19
CA LEU A 218 7.17 22.03 -18.32
C LEU A 218 5.66 22.00 -18.33
N MET A 219 5.00 22.66 -17.35
CA MET A 219 3.55 22.65 -17.23
C MET A 219 2.85 23.32 -18.41
N VAL A 220 3.39 24.43 -18.92
CA VAL A 220 2.89 25.07 -20.15
C VAL A 220 3.03 24.10 -21.34
N SER A 221 4.13 23.35 -21.44
CA SER A 221 4.30 22.37 -22.52
C SER A 221 3.32 21.18 -22.44
N LEU A 222 2.93 20.77 -21.21
CA LEU A 222 1.98 19.69 -21.00
C LEU A 222 0.52 20.12 -21.18
N TYR A 223 0.21 21.37 -20.85
CA TYR A 223 -1.14 21.92 -20.83
C TYR A 223 -1.20 23.29 -21.52
N PRO A 224 -0.93 23.36 -22.83
CA PRO A 224 -0.77 24.63 -23.55
C PRO A 224 -2.01 25.52 -23.57
N ASN A 225 -3.18 24.93 -23.34
CA ASN A 225 -4.47 25.64 -23.38
C ASN A 225 -4.97 26.06 -21.98
N LYS A 226 -4.16 25.87 -20.92
CA LYS A 226 -4.53 26.27 -19.56
C LYS A 226 -3.56 27.34 -19.03
N SER A 227 -4.10 28.33 -18.32
CA SER A 227 -3.25 29.30 -17.61
C SER A 227 -2.58 28.65 -16.39
N MET A 228 -1.48 29.24 -15.93
CA MET A 228 -0.82 28.73 -14.71
C MET A 228 -1.69 28.90 -13.46
N ASP A 229 -2.53 29.92 -13.40
CA ASP A 229 -3.48 30.13 -12.31
C ASP A 229 -4.65 29.13 -12.37
N ASP A 230 -5.01 28.65 -13.56
CA ASP A 230 -5.97 27.57 -13.72
C ASP A 230 -5.37 26.21 -13.30
N LEU A 231 -4.07 26.02 -13.52
CA LEU A 231 -3.39 24.77 -13.20
C LEU A 231 -3.00 24.67 -11.74
N PHE A 232 -2.52 25.77 -11.13
CA PHE A 232 -1.92 25.71 -9.80
C PHE A 232 -2.86 26.24 -8.70
N ILE A 233 -2.80 25.59 -7.54
CA ILE A 233 -3.46 26.06 -6.32
C ILE A 233 -2.86 27.40 -5.89
N LEU A 234 -1.53 27.55 -5.99
CA LEU A 234 -0.81 28.74 -5.61
C LEU A 234 0.34 28.98 -6.60
N HIS A 235 0.28 30.10 -7.32
CA HIS A 235 1.25 30.47 -8.35
C HIS A 235 1.72 31.93 -8.17
N GLY A 236 2.81 32.30 -8.83
CA GLY A 236 3.25 33.70 -8.96
C GLY A 236 3.87 34.36 -7.73
N LEU A 237 4.17 33.62 -6.65
CA LEU A 237 4.84 34.22 -5.48
C LEU A 237 6.30 34.58 -5.80
N SER A 238 6.72 35.80 -5.43
CA SER A 238 8.11 36.23 -5.58
C SER A 238 9.06 35.39 -4.67
N LYS A 239 10.34 35.33 -5.07
CA LYS A 239 11.38 34.63 -4.33
C LYS A 239 11.52 35.15 -2.91
N ASP A 240 11.52 36.47 -2.76
CA ASP A 240 11.71 37.13 -1.47
C ASP A 240 10.56 36.80 -0.51
N LYS A 241 9.32 36.76 -1.03
CA LYS A 241 8.15 36.35 -0.25
C LYS A 241 8.27 34.90 0.25
N VAL A 242 8.79 34.00 -0.59
CA VAL A 242 8.97 32.58 -0.23
C VAL A 242 10.14 32.39 0.75
N LEU A 243 11.27 33.07 0.55
CA LEU A 243 12.43 32.94 1.43
C LEU A 243 12.20 33.57 2.81
N ASN A 244 11.50 34.69 2.87
CA ASN A 244 11.24 35.45 4.08
C ASN A 244 9.98 34.98 4.84
N ASP A 245 9.29 33.93 4.38
CA ASP A 245 8.16 33.34 5.09
C ASP A 245 8.63 32.63 6.37
N SER A 246 8.86 33.39 7.42
CA SER A 246 9.21 32.91 8.76
C SER A 246 7.97 32.42 9.54
N THR A 247 6.79 32.86 9.15
CA THR A 247 5.52 32.62 9.86
C THR A 247 4.78 31.37 9.36
N GLY A 248 5.22 30.76 8.25
CA GLY A 248 4.51 29.65 7.61
C GLY A 248 3.21 30.05 6.92
N MET A 249 3.07 31.34 6.58
CA MET A 249 1.88 31.88 5.95
C MET A 249 1.61 31.25 4.57
N ILE A 250 2.67 30.95 3.81
CA ILE A 250 2.55 30.32 2.49
C ILE A 250 1.91 28.94 2.60
N LEU A 251 2.38 28.11 3.55
CA LEU A 251 1.78 26.79 3.78
C LEU A 251 0.32 26.92 4.21
N LYS A 252 0.01 27.83 5.12
CA LYS A 252 -1.36 28.08 5.56
C LYS A 252 -2.25 28.52 4.40
N THR A 253 -1.76 29.38 3.52
CA THR A 253 -2.47 29.82 2.32
C THR A 253 -2.71 28.63 1.38
N SER A 254 -1.68 27.80 1.11
CA SER A 254 -1.84 26.61 0.28
C SER A 254 -2.88 25.64 0.85
N ILE A 255 -2.84 25.36 2.16
CA ILE A 255 -3.83 24.49 2.82
C ILE A 255 -5.25 25.04 2.63
N ASN A 256 -5.45 26.32 2.91
CA ASN A 256 -6.77 26.96 2.77
C ASN A 256 -7.27 26.92 1.34
N GLN A 257 -6.41 27.17 0.36
CA GLN A 257 -6.78 27.13 -1.06
C GLN A 257 -7.09 25.71 -1.55
N ARG A 258 -6.36 24.70 -1.07
CA ARG A 258 -6.67 23.28 -1.33
C ARG A 258 -8.05 22.92 -0.77
N ILE A 259 -8.34 23.29 0.47
CA ILE A 259 -9.65 23.04 1.08
C ILE A 259 -10.75 23.76 0.29
N SER A 260 -10.56 25.05 0.00
CA SER A 260 -11.53 25.82 -0.80
C SER A 260 -11.74 25.25 -2.21
N PHE A 261 -10.70 24.66 -2.81
CA PHE A 261 -10.85 23.99 -4.10
C PHE A 261 -11.74 22.74 -3.98
N TYR A 262 -11.52 21.88 -2.98
CA TYR A 262 -12.37 20.72 -2.74
C TYR A 262 -13.82 21.14 -2.39
N GLU A 263 -14.00 22.13 -1.51
CA GLU A 263 -15.33 22.65 -1.18
C GLU A 263 -16.08 23.16 -2.42
N LYS A 264 -15.41 23.90 -3.30
CA LYS A 264 -16.00 24.39 -4.57
C LYS A 264 -16.29 23.29 -5.58
N SER A 265 -15.71 22.12 -5.44
CA SER A 265 -16.01 20.97 -6.30
C SER A 265 -17.33 20.30 -5.92
N CYS A 266 -17.88 20.60 -4.75
CA CYS A 266 -19.19 20.17 -4.29
C CYS A 266 -20.25 21.26 -4.57
N SER A 267 -21.44 20.85 -4.95
CA SER A 267 -22.54 21.76 -5.30
C SER A 267 -23.03 22.62 -4.13
N ASP A 268 -22.87 22.11 -2.89
CA ASP A 268 -23.26 22.81 -1.66
C ASP A 268 -22.15 23.68 -1.06
N GLY A 269 -20.97 23.70 -1.70
CA GLY A 269 -19.82 24.48 -1.22
C GLY A 269 -19.17 23.93 0.07
N THR A 270 -19.47 22.69 0.45
CA THR A 270 -18.87 22.00 1.59
C THR A 270 -18.09 20.76 1.13
N LEU A 271 -17.50 20.01 2.04
CA LEU A 271 -16.81 18.75 1.70
C LEU A 271 -17.76 17.54 1.65
N SER A 272 -19.06 17.71 1.88
CA SER A 272 -20.04 16.63 2.08
C SER A 272 -20.27 15.74 0.86
N CYS A 273 -19.87 16.16 -0.33
CA CYS A 273 -20.01 15.35 -1.53
C CYS A 273 -18.89 14.28 -1.69
N PHE A 274 -17.92 14.27 -0.79
CA PHE A 274 -16.85 13.26 -0.82
C PHE A 274 -17.14 12.13 0.13
N ASP A 275 -17.05 10.89 -0.39
CA ASP A 275 -17.20 9.65 0.39
C ASP A 275 -15.90 9.24 1.09
N ALA A 276 -14.74 9.71 0.61
CA ALA A 276 -13.46 9.57 1.29
C ALA A 276 -12.43 10.65 0.86
N TYR A 277 -11.42 10.82 1.71
CA TYR A 277 -10.20 11.57 1.38
C TYR A 277 -9.00 10.64 1.36
N VAL A 278 -8.28 10.62 0.25
CA VAL A 278 -7.07 9.80 0.04
C VAL A 278 -5.84 10.69 0.02
N ASN A 279 -4.92 10.46 0.93
CA ASN A 279 -3.61 11.10 0.95
C ASN A 279 -2.52 10.15 0.49
N VAL A 280 -1.74 10.51 -0.52
CA VAL A 280 -0.59 9.73 -0.98
C VAL A 280 0.71 10.47 -0.67
N GLY A 281 1.53 9.86 0.19
CA GLY A 281 2.83 10.37 0.58
C GLY A 281 2.81 11.42 1.70
N GLY A 282 3.98 11.96 2.02
CA GLY A 282 4.22 12.80 3.20
C GLY A 282 4.10 14.30 2.96
N GLY A 283 3.15 14.77 2.15
CA GLY A 283 2.96 16.18 1.82
C GLY A 283 2.69 17.06 3.06
N VAL A 284 3.41 18.19 3.19
CA VAL A 284 3.24 19.09 4.34
C VAL A 284 1.85 19.73 4.39
N ALA A 285 1.17 19.91 3.27
CA ALA A 285 -0.18 20.43 3.24
C ALA A 285 -1.21 19.46 3.80
N SER A 286 -1.03 18.15 3.54
CA SER A 286 -1.92 17.10 4.05
C SER A 286 -1.80 16.94 5.57
N PHE A 287 -0.58 16.98 6.13
CA PHE A 287 -0.33 16.74 7.56
C PHE A 287 -0.24 18.00 8.41
N GLY A 288 -0.01 19.18 7.79
CA GLY A 288 0.33 20.39 8.51
C GLY A 288 1.78 20.41 9.04
N TYR A 289 2.24 21.58 9.49
CA TYR A 289 3.65 21.79 9.83
C TYR A 289 4.10 20.95 11.05
N LYS A 290 3.25 20.87 12.07
CA LYS A 290 3.55 20.17 13.32
C LYS A 290 2.91 18.78 13.42
N GLY A 291 1.86 18.52 12.65
CA GLY A 291 1.13 17.26 12.65
C GLY A 291 1.85 16.11 11.93
N LYS A 292 2.89 16.43 11.13
CA LYS A 292 3.55 15.46 10.23
C LYS A 292 3.97 14.16 10.91
N ASN A 293 4.53 14.23 12.12
CA ASN A 293 5.02 13.03 12.80
C ASN A 293 3.89 12.19 13.43
N LYS A 294 2.86 12.85 13.96
CA LYS A 294 1.75 12.17 14.64
C LYS A 294 0.72 11.58 13.67
N LEU A 295 0.38 12.32 12.61
CA LEU A 295 -0.57 11.85 11.61
C LEU A 295 0.04 10.77 10.69
N LYS A 296 1.35 10.77 10.53
CA LYS A 296 2.06 9.81 9.69
C LYS A 296 1.98 8.37 10.22
N ASP A 297 1.85 8.20 11.54
CA ASP A 297 1.70 6.89 12.17
C ASP A 297 0.30 6.28 11.95
N ASN A 298 -0.67 7.09 11.48
CA ASN A 298 -1.99 6.63 11.05
C ASN A 298 -1.95 6.35 9.54
N TYR A 299 -1.82 5.09 9.13
CA TYR A 299 -1.68 4.66 7.74
C TYR A 299 -2.81 3.70 7.33
N GLY A 300 -3.04 3.59 6.01
CA GLY A 300 -4.15 2.82 5.46
C GLY A 300 -5.50 3.49 5.69
N TYR A 301 -6.56 2.72 5.83
CA TYR A 301 -7.85 3.23 6.30
C TYR A 301 -7.74 3.65 7.77
N VAL A 302 -8.07 4.89 8.06
CA VAL A 302 -7.87 5.50 9.38
C VAL A 302 -9.21 5.94 9.96
N GLN A 303 -9.46 5.56 11.19
CA GLN A 303 -10.64 6.06 11.91
C GLN A 303 -10.50 7.57 12.13
N VAL A 304 -11.54 8.31 11.77
CA VAL A 304 -11.57 9.79 11.91
C VAL A 304 -11.23 10.23 13.33
N LYS A 305 -11.75 9.53 14.34
CA LYS A 305 -11.47 9.80 15.74
C LYS A 305 -9.98 9.75 16.05
N ASP A 306 -9.26 8.74 15.57
CA ASP A 306 -7.83 8.57 15.87
C ASP A 306 -6.99 9.73 15.31
N VAL A 307 -7.40 10.27 14.17
CA VAL A 307 -6.76 11.45 13.56
C VAL A 307 -7.06 12.70 14.36
N LEU A 308 -8.31 12.90 14.77
CA LEU A 308 -8.71 14.08 15.52
C LEU A 308 -8.12 14.12 16.93
N ASP A 309 -7.96 12.96 17.57
CA ASP A 309 -7.39 12.84 18.91
C ASP A 309 -5.85 12.91 18.90
N ALA A 310 -5.20 12.66 17.78
CA ALA A 310 -3.74 12.68 17.65
C ALA A 310 -3.12 14.06 17.84
N LEU A 311 -3.87 15.15 17.64
CA LEU A 311 -3.36 16.51 17.65
C LEU A 311 -4.09 17.41 18.66
N PRO A 312 -3.37 18.33 19.32
CA PRO A 312 -3.97 19.39 20.11
C PRO A 312 -4.92 20.27 19.27
N SER A 313 -5.95 20.79 19.89
CA SER A 313 -7.03 21.55 19.22
C SER A 313 -6.54 22.77 18.40
N PHE A 314 -5.44 23.43 18.82
CA PHE A 314 -4.86 24.56 18.08
C PHE A 314 -4.07 24.14 16.83
N GLU A 315 -3.62 22.89 16.73
CA GLU A 315 -2.90 22.34 15.57
C GLU A 315 -3.84 21.75 14.52
N LYS A 316 -5.07 21.39 14.90
CA LYS A 316 -6.08 20.75 14.03
C LYS A 316 -6.49 21.62 12.83
N ARG A 317 -6.35 22.93 12.90
CA ARG A 317 -6.83 23.85 11.86
C ARG A 317 -5.90 24.04 10.66
N ASN A 318 -4.72 23.39 10.64
CA ASN A 318 -3.67 23.65 9.65
C ASN A 318 -3.30 22.40 8.84
N SER A 319 -4.28 21.58 8.44
CA SER A 319 -4.05 20.35 7.68
C SER A 319 -5.28 20.01 6.85
N VAL A 320 -5.07 19.64 5.58
CA VAL A 320 -6.16 19.18 4.70
C VAL A 320 -6.81 17.92 5.27
N MET A 321 -6.00 16.94 5.69
CA MET A 321 -6.48 15.67 6.25
C MET A 321 -7.37 15.87 7.49
N ILE A 322 -6.96 16.76 8.39
CA ILE A 322 -7.76 17.10 9.60
C ILE A 322 -9.09 17.73 9.20
N LYS A 323 -9.10 18.60 8.19
CA LYS A 323 -10.33 19.27 7.76
C LYS A 323 -11.36 18.26 7.21
N PHE A 324 -10.92 17.26 6.43
CA PHE A 324 -11.78 16.16 6.01
C PHE A 324 -12.27 15.32 7.21
N GLY A 325 -11.38 15.03 8.17
CA GLY A 325 -11.75 14.36 9.40
C GLY A 325 -12.79 15.12 10.23
N GLU A 326 -12.66 16.45 10.37
CA GLU A 326 -13.65 17.31 11.05
C GLU A 326 -15.02 17.28 10.35
N SER A 327 -15.05 17.02 9.05
CA SER A 327 -16.28 16.83 8.27
C SER A 327 -16.80 15.37 8.33
N ASN A 328 -16.20 14.52 9.18
CA ASN A 328 -16.54 13.10 9.36
C ASN A 328 -16.43 12.25 8.07
N ILE A 329 -15.53 12.63 7.16
CA ILE A 329 -15.26 11.93 5.91
C ILE A 329 -14.18 10.86 6.17
N PRO A 330 -14.37 9.61 5.73
CA PRO A 330 -13.38 8.54 5.84
C PRO A 330 -12.02 8.96 5.29
N LEU A 331 -10.94 8.56 5.99
CA LEU A 331 -9.58 8.94 5.64
C LEU A 331 -8.76 7.72 5.25
N ILE A 332 -8.04 7.82 4.14
CA ILE A 332 -7.12 6.78 3.67
C ILE A 332 -5.74 7.40 3.46
N ASN A 333 -4.76 6.95 4.24
CA ASN A 333 -3.45 7.56 4.27
C ASN A 333 -2.37 6.60 3.80
N ILE A 334 -1.87 6.80 2.58
CA ILE A 334 -0.86 5.95 1.94
C ILE A 334 0.54 6.47 2.28
N THR A 335 0.97 6.12 3.47
CA THR A 335 2.29 6.44 4.05
C THR A 335 2.82 5.25 4.82
N GLU A 336 4.05 5.31 5.36
CA GLU A 336 4.66 4.22 6.14
C GLU A 336 4.53 2.86 5.45
N ILE A 337 4.98 2.79 4.19
CA ILE A 337 4.73 1.67 3.27
C ILE A 337 5.09 0.31 3.87
N GLU A 338 6.21 0.23 4.60
CA GLU A 338 6.62 -1.01 5.28
C GLU A 338 5.57 -1.52 6.27
N LYS A 339 4.92 -0.61 7.00
CA LYS A 339 3.85 -0.96 7.94
C LYS A 339 2.54 -1.23 7.20
N LEU A 340 2.27 -0.45 6.14
CA LEU A 340 1.04 -0.53 5.35
C LEU A 340 0.87 -1.89 4.68
N ILE A 341 1.95 -2.48 4.15
CA ILE A 341 1.92 -3.77 3.46
C ILE A 341 1.95 -4.97 4.40
N LYS A 342 2.10 -4.76 5.71
CA LYS A 342 2.22 -5.86 6.67
C LYS A 342 0.98 -6.77 6.63
N GLY A 343 1.21 -8.05 6.36
CA GLY A 343 0.16 -9.08 6.27
C GLY A 343 -0.51 -9.18 4.90
N SER A 344 -0.05 -8.44 3.89
CA SER A 344 -0.60 -8.49 2.52
C SER A 344 0.20 -9.40 1.56
N ASP A 345 1.28 -10.02 2.03
CA ASP A 345 2.27 -10.77 1.22
C ASP A 345 2.97 -9.93 0.13
N ILE A 346 2.76 -8.62 0.11
CA ILE A 346 3.56 -7.71 -0.71
C ILE A 346 4.92 -7.56 -0.02
N GLY A 347 5.94 -8.29 -0.47
CA GLY A 347 7.28 -8.20 0.12
C GLY A 347 7.82 -6.77 0.12
N TYR A 348 8.31 -6.29 1.28
CA TYR A 348 9.08 -5.04 1.33
C TYR A 348 10.42 -5.27 0.65
N PHE A 349 10.94 -4.29 -0.05
CA PHE A 349 12.08 -4.43 -0.94
C PHE A 349 13.34 -5.10 -0.35
N ASN A 350 13.57 -5.05 0.96
CA ASN A 350 14.72 -5.69 1.61
C ASN A 350 14.55 -7.19 1.90
N SER A 351 13.39 -7.75 1.66
CA SER A 351 13.18 -9.18 1.86
C SER A 351 13.41 -9.91 0.53
N PHE A 352 14.60 -10.50 0.36
CA PHE A 352 14.85 -11.55 -0.60
C PHE A 352 14.11 -12.82 -0.18
N VAL A 353 12.82 -12.78 -0.19
CA VAL A 353 12.02 -13.98 -0.19
C VAL A 353 11.71 -14.19 -1.67
N ILE A 354 12.39 -15.17 -2.30
CA ILE A 354 11.83 -15.83 -3.48
C ILE A 354 10.50 -16.35 -2.96
N ASP A 355 9.42 -15.74 -3.43
CA ASP A 355 8.11 -16.07 -2.91
C ASP A 355 7.73 -17.42 -3.50
N GLU A 356 7.43 -18.41 -2.66
CA GLU A 356 6.87 -19.70 -3.11
C GLU A 356 5.58 -19.52 -3.93
N LEU A 357 4.98 -18.32 -3.87
CA LEU A 357 3.79 -17.94 -4.63
C LEU A 357 4.11 -17.32 -6.00
N ASP A 358 5.39 -17.06 -6.28
CA ASP A 358 5.84 -16.58 -7.58
C ASP A 358 5.89 -17.75 -8.57
N GLN A 359 4.94 -17.80 -9.48
CA GLN A 359 4.80 -18.86 -10.49
C GLN A 359 4.80 -18.30 -11.91
N VAL A 360 4.81 -16.99 -12.06
CA VAL A 360 4.82 -16.33 -13.37
C VAL A 360 6.10 -15.52 -13.49
N GLY A 361 6.97 -15.93 -14.37
CA GLY A 361 8.23 -15.26 -14.64
C GLY A 361 8.17 -14.33 -15.85
N ASN A 362 9.34 -13.89 -16.30
CA ASN A 362 9.49 -12.97 -17.42
C ASN A 362 9.58 -13.68 -18.78
N GLY A 363 9.55 -15.01 -18.84
CA GLY A 363 9.68 -15.85 -20.03
C GLY A 363 11.10 -16.03 -20.52
N LYS A 364 12.12 -15.72 -19.71
CA LYS A 364 13.53 -15.85 -20.06
C LYS A 364 14.33 -16.34 -18.87
N TRP A 365 15.27 -17.23 -19.11
CA TRP A 365 16.18 -17.69 -18.07
C TRP A 365 17.16 -16.60 -17.64
N ASP A 366 17.27 -16.35 -16.34
CA ASP A 366 18.12 -15.35 -15.73
C ASP A 366 19.26 -15.98 -14.94
N ARG A 367 20.46 -15.94 -15.53
CA ARG A 367 21.70 -16.50 -14.94
C ARG A 367 22.03 -15.90 -13.57
N ASP A 368 21.80 -14.62 -13.39
CA ASP A 368 22.13 -13.89 -12.19
C ASP A 368 20.97 -13.75 -11.22
N GLY A 369 19.85 -14.41 -11.51
CA GLY A 369 18.60 -14.25 -10.82
C GLY A 369 18.03 -12.85 -10.95
N PHE A 370 16.87 -12.61 -10.35
CA PHE A 370 16.25 -11.30 -10.36
C PHE A 370 17.03 -10.31 -9.47
N LYS A 371 17.69 -9.31 -10.10
CA LYS A 371 18.48 -8.29 -9.36
C LYS A 371 17.61 -7.14 -8.93
N TRP A 372 17.27 -7.09 -7.65
CA TRP A 372 16.54 -5.98 -7.02
C TRP A 372 17.40 -4.72 -6.81
N SER A 373 18.73 -4.85 -6.82
CA SER A 373 19.66 -3.73 -6.76
C SER A 373 20.97 -4.06 -7.47
N GLN A 374 21.72 -3.02 -7.88
CA GLN A 374 23.02 -3.18 -8.54
C GLN A 374 24.10 -3.90 -7.72
N ASN A 375 23.86 -4.12 -6.41
CA ASN A 375 24.83 -4.68 -5.47
C ASN A 375 24.44 -6.05 -4.90
N LEU A 376 23.36 -6.65 -5.37
CA LEU A 376 22.88 -7.92 -4.84
C LEU A 376 22.69 -8.89 -6.02
N SER A 377 23.52 -9.94 -6.06
CA SER A 377 23.32 -11.08 -6.96
C SER A 377 22.18 -11.93 -6.41
N GLY A 378 21.12 -12.11 -7.19
CA GLY A 378 20.11 -13.14 -6.94
C GLY A 378 20.70 -14.54 -7.14
N SER A 379 20.03 -15.57 -6.65
CA SER A 379 20.32 -16.92 -7.07
C SER A 379 19.87 -17.09 -8.53
N PRO A 380 20.64 -17.79 -9.38
CA PRO A 380 20.20 -18.10 -10.73
C PRO A 380 18.91 -18.91 -10.68
N GLU A 381 18.06 -18.73 -11.67
CA GLU A 381 16.87 -19.56 -11.83
C GLU A 381 17.28 -21.03 -12.01
N MET A 382 16.51 -21.92 -11.40
CA MET A 382 16.76 -23.36 -11.53
C MET A 382 16.36 -23.81 -12.93
N PHE A 383 17.19 -24.65 -13.55
CA PHE A 383 16.93 -25.22 -14.84
C PHE A 383 17.23 -26.74 -14.86
N THR A 384 16.67 -27.43 -15.82
CA THR A 384 16.95 -28.81 -16.05
C THR A 384 18.11 -28.94 -17.05
N ASP A 385 19.31 -29.17 -16.54
CA ASP A 385 20.52 -29.31 -17.32
C ASP A 385 20.49 -30.67 -18.02
N ILE A 386 20.08 -30.69 -19.30
CA ILE A 386 19.90 -31.91 -20.08
C ILE A 386 21.23 -32.47 -20.54
N ASN A 387 22.22 -31.61 -20.81
CA ASN A 387 23.52 -32.01 -21.35
C ASN A 387 24.64 -32.05 -20.28
N GLU A 388 24.29 -31.77 -18.99
CA GLU A 388 25.17 -31.83 -17.84
C GLU A 388 26.39 -30.88 -17.94
N ASN A 389 26.25 -29.78 -18.67
CA ASN A 389 27.35 -28.81 -18.83
C ASN A 389 27.36 -27.71 -17.76
N GLY A 390 26.34 -27.65 -16.88
CA GLY A 390 26.22 -26.65 -15.82
C GLY A 390 25.84 -25.24 -16.28
N ILE A 391 25.41 -25.09 -17.54
CA ILE A 391 25.03 -23.82 -18.17
C ILE A 391 23.67 -24.06 -18.85
N TRP A 392 22.72 -23.13 -18.64
CA TRP A 392 21.46 -23.19 -19.34
C TRP A 392 21.66 -22.95 -20.85
N ASP A 393 21.11 -23.83 -21.66
CA ASP A 393 21.10 -23.76 -23.11
C ASP A 393 19.67 -23.54 -23.65
N ASP A 394 19.58 -22.89 -24.83
CA ASP A 394 18.27 -22.58 -25.42
C ASP A 394 17.50 -23.88 -25.72
N GLY A 395 16.32 -24.01 -25.10
CA GLY A 395 15.45 -25.19 -25.17
C GLY A 395 15.45 -26.06 -23.92
N GLU A 396 16.27 -25.80 -22.91
CA GLU A 396 16.19 -26.42 -21.60
C GLU A 396 15.06 -25.80 -20.78
N GLU A 397 14.34 -26.64 -20.01
CA GLU A 397 13.28 -26.18 -19.11
C GLU A 397 13.88 -25.50 -17.90
N PHE A 398 13.32 -24.37 -17.49
CA PHE A 398 13.72 -23.63 -16.29
C PHE A 398 12.50 -23.20 -15.48
N THR A 399 12.75 -22.93 -14.20
CA THR A 399 11.74 -22.37 -13.29
C THR A 399 11.84 -20.85 -13.36
N ASP A 400 10.95 -20.24 -14.13
CA ASP A 400 10.91 -18.81 -14.38
C ASP A 400 10.25 -18.09 -13.20
N GLN A 401 11.05 -17.35 -12.43
CA GLN A 401 10.62 -16.60 -11.25
C GLN A 401 11.10 -15.16 -11.34
N ASP A 402 10.21 -14.19 -11.31
CA ASP A 402 10.55 -12.77 -11.35
C ASP A 402 10.65 -12.11 -9.96
N GLY A 403 10.47 -12.88 -8.88
CA GLY A 403 10.51 -12.41 -7.50
C GLY A 403 9.30 -11.55 -7.11
N LEU A 404 8.23 -11.58 -7.88
CA LEU A 404 6.97 -10.89 -7.61
C LEU A 404 5.89 -11.89 -7.23
N VAL A 405 5.06 -11.54 -6.28
CA VAL A 405 3.87 -12.35 -5.96
C VAL A 405 2.88 -12.24 -7.09
N ASP A 406 2.43 -13.37 -7.61
CA ASP A 406 1.42 -13.44 -8.66
C ASP A 406 0.13 -12.73 -8.28
N ILE A 407 -0.47 -12.07 -9.26
CA ILE A 407 -1.80 -11.50 -9.11
C ILE A 407 -2.80 -12.62 -8.82
N GLY A 408 -3.55 -12.48 -7.74
CA GLY A 408 -4.55 -13.46 -7.31
C GLY A 408 -4.07 -14.45 -6.26
N LYS A 409 -2.80 -14.44 -5.88
CA LYS A 409 -2.24 -15.31 -4.84
C LYS A 409 -1.94 -14.56 -3.54
N GLY A 410 -1.73 -15.31 -2.47
CA GLY A 410 -1.40 -14.77 -1.15
C GLY A 410 -2.59 -14.24 -0.34
N ASN A 411 -2.29 -13.72 0.86
CA ASN A 411 -3.27 -13.30 1.87
C ASN A 411 -4.10 -12.08 1.46
N LEU A 412 -3.60 -11.28 0.52
CA LEU A 412 -4.34 -10.14 -0.02
C LEU A 412 -5.59 -10.58 -0.80
N TYR A 413 -5.49 -11.71 -1.47
CA TYR A 413 -6.53 -12.26 -2.34
C TYR A 413 -7.31 -13.40 -1.70
N ASN A 414 -6.72 -14.07 -0.71
CA ASN A 414 -7.26 -15.27 -0.12
C ASN A 414 -7.26 -15.17 1.41
N THR A 415 -8.32 -15.64 2.01
CA THR A 415 -8.46 -15.71 3.46
C THR A 415 -8.52 -17.17 3.90
N GLN A 416 -7.66 -17.56 4.82
CA GLN A 416 -7.68 -18.89 5.40
C GLN A 416 -8.61 -18.91 6.62
N LYS A 417 -9.53 -19.88 6.65
CA LYS A 417 -10.41 -20.12 7.79
C LYS A 417 -10.40 -21.59 8.14
N PHE A 418 -10.53 -21.89 9.43
CA PHE A 418 -10.68 -23.27 9.85
C PHE A 418 -11.97 -23.87 9.30
N ASN A 419 -11.93 -25.17 8.93
CA ASN A 419 -13.12 -25.91 8.57
C ASN A 419 -14.00 -26.08 9.81
N MET A 420 -15.05 -25.25 9.92
CA MET A 420 -15.91 -25.22 11.09
C MET A 420 -16.61 -26.55 11.38
N LEU A 421 -16.88 -27.39 10.37
CA LEU A 421 -17.44 -28.73 10.58
C LEU A 421 -16.44 -29.62 11.33
N ILE A 422 -15.17 -29.60 10.93
CA ILE A 422 -14.10 -30.37 11.60
C ILE A 422 -13.87 -29.82 13.02
N VAL A 423 -13.90 -28.49 13.20
CA VAL A 423 -13.78 -27.85 14.52
C VAL A 423 -14.90 -28.33 15.44
N TRP A 424 -16.15 -28.25 15.02
CA TRP A 424 -17.31 -28.70 15.83
C TRP A 424 -17.26 -30.18 16.11
N PHE A 425 -16.90 -31.01 15.13
CA PHE A 425 -16.76 -32.45 15.30
C PHE A 425 -15.65 -32.80 16.32
N GLY A 426 -14.50 -32.14 16.19
CA GLY A 426 -13.40 -32.28 17.15
C GLY A 426 -13.82 -31.86 18.57
N LEU A 427 -14.51 -30.75 18.71
CA LEU A 427 -15.04 -30.29 20.01
C LEU A 427 -16.00 -31.31 20.63
N MET A 428 -16.91 -31.86 19.84
CA MET A 428 -17.85 -32.88 20.31
C MET A 428 -17.13 -34.14 20.79
N ILE A 429 -16.08 -34.59 20.09
CA ILE A 429 -15.29 -35.77 20.52
C ILE A 429 -14.55 -35.46 21.84
N CYS A 430 -13.92 -34.29 21.94
CA CYS A 430 -13.21 -33.88 23.17
C CYS A 430 -14.16 -33.82 24.39
N LEU A 431 -15.30 -33.16 24.24
CA LEU A 431 -16.30 -33.05 25.29
C LEU A 431 -16.91 -34.40 25.61
N GLY A 432 -17.36 -35.15 24.58
CA GLY A 432 -17.97 -36.46 24.71
C GLY A 432 -17.04 -37.46 25.42
N SER A 433 -15.79 -37.53 25.07
CA SER A 433 -14.82 -38.42 25.73
C SER A 433 -14.60 -38.06 27.20
N THR A 434 -14.53 -36.77 27.50
CA THR A 434 -14.36 -36.29 28.88
C THR A 434 -15.61 -36.58 29.73
N ILE A 435 -16.80 -36.31 29.20
CA ILE A 435 -18.08 -36.61 29.85
C ILE A 435 -18.23 -38.14 30.10
N TYR A 436 -17.90 -38.94 29.08
CA TYR A 436 -17.95 -40.40 29.17
C TYR A 436 -17.05 -40.97 30.29
N ILE A 437 -15.81 -40.51 30.37
CA ILE A 437 -14.89 -40.89 31.43
C ILE A 437 -15.38 -40.43 32.81
N GLY A 438 -15.95 -39.21 32.88
CA GLY A 438 -16.57 -38.67 34.08
C GLY A 438 -17.76 -39.52 34.53
N PHE A 439 -18.64 -39.93 33.60
CA PHE A 439 -19.79 -40.78 33.88
C PHE A 439 -19.36 -42.19 34.38
N ILE A 440 -18.41 -42.82 33.71
CA ILE A 440 -17.85 -44.11 34.21
C ILE A 440 -17.29 -43.95 35.61
N SER A 441 -16.55 -42.90 35.86
CA SER A 441 -15.93 -42.63 37.17
C SER A 441 -17.00 -42.42 38.24
N TYR A 442 -18.09 -41.71 37.92
CA TYR A 442 -19.22 -41.53 38.81
C TYR A 442 -19.90 -42.86 39.12
N GLN A 443 -20.18 -43.73 38.13
CA GLN A 443 -20.71 -45.07 38.37
C GLN A 443 -19.82 -45.93 39.24
N GLN A 444 -18.49 -45.90 39.05
CA GLN A 444 -17.54 -46.63 39.85
C GLN A 444 -17.58 -46.18 41.33
N ILE A 445 -17.62 -44.86 41.57
CA ILE A 445 -17.74 -44.31 42.93
C ILE A 445 -19.08 -44.72 43.56
N SER A 446 -20.19 -44.59 42.84
CA SER A 446 -21.52 -44.94 43.32
C SER A 446 -21.63 -46.43 43.72
N ARG A 447 -21.07 -47.33 42.88
CA ARG A 447 -21.01 -48.76 43.20
C ARG A 447 -20.16 -49.06 44.46
N GLN A 448 -19.03 -48.40 44.59
CA GLN A 448 -18.15 -48.54 45.72
C GLN A 448 -18.83 -48.05 47.02
N MET A 449 -19.54 -46.94 46.97
CA MET A 449 -20.26 -46.40 48.10
C MET A 449 -21.42 -47.33 48.55
N ARG A 450 -22.14 -47.93 47.63
CA ARG A 450 -23.19 -48.91 47.95
C ARG A 450 -22.63 -50.18 48.61
N SER A 451 -21.43 -50.61 48.27
CA SER A 451 -20.77 -51.78 48.88
C SER A 451 -20.32 -51.55 50.34
N TYR A 452 -20.34 -50.31 50.82
CA TYR A 452 -20.03 -49.92 52.19
C TYR A 452 -21.30 -49.58 52.99
N ASP A 453 -22.50 -49.64 52.37
CA ASP A 453 -23.76 -49.40 53.09
C ASP A 453 -24.14 -50.67 53.89
N PRO A 454 -24.12 -50.64 55.22
CA PRO A 454 -24.42 -51.81 56.05
C PRO A 454 -25.89 -52.26 55.96
N ASN A 455 -26.77 -51.48 55.30
CA ASN A 455 -28.22 -51.78 55.15
C ASN A 455 -28.58 -52.19 53.72
N SER A 456 -27.64 -52.46 52.79
CA SER A 456 -27.90 -52.88 51.41
C SER A 456 -27.74 -54.38 51.20
#